data_e7f4452f07b3375539d89c39c44cde51
#
_entry.id   e7f4452f07b3375539d89c39c44cde51
#
_cell.length_a   1.000
_cell.length_b   1.000
_cell.length_c   1.000
_cell.angle_alpha   90.00
_cell.angle_beta   90.00
_cell.angle_gamma   90.00
#
_symmetry.space_group_name_H-M   'P 1'
#
loop_
_entity.id
_entity.type
_entity.pdbx_description
1 polymer ?
#
loop_
_entity_poly.entity_id
_entity_poly.type
_entity_poly.pdbx_seq_one_letter_code
_entity_poly.pdbx_strand_id
1 'polypeptide(L)'
;MSVAHSVRNILRKISTELINCGIEESRLESELILMECLEVSRSKLYTMQEYELSESHMSSANEYLHRRLHREPWPYISGHKEFYGLDIMVESGVFIPRPETELIVDTCLNIIKSMSPNQQIKIVDACTGSGAVAIAIGKQVSSAQIYATEISDSALKMAKRNLYSHGLEGRIEILKGSLLEPIESDIDILVSNPPYIPSQDIENLQPEVLHEPLAALDGGTDGLEIINELMVQASNKMSRPGTILIEFYPEQSTALKTLADQLLSPCESYIINDLYGDDRLLVLKLL
;
A
#
# COMPACT_ATOMS: atom_id res chain seq x y z
N MET A 1 -0.80 -33.16 33.75
CA MET A 1 -1.19 -31.75 33.86
C MET A 1 -1.57 -31.26 32.45
N SER A 2 -2.66 -30.55 32.32
CA SER A 2 -3.29 -30.20 31.03
C SER A 2 -2.39 -29.24 30.26
N VAL A 3 -1.83 -29.69 29.17
CA VAL A 3 -1.06 -28.89 28.19
C VAL A 3 -2.01 -28.05 27.33
N ALA A 4 -3.19 -27.71 27.85
CA ALA A 4 -4.28 -27.12 27.05
C ALA A 4 -3.93 -25.73 26.46
N HIS A 5 -3.08 -24.96 27.14
CA HIS A 5 -2.74 -23.60 26.77
C HIS A 5 -1.30 -23.45 26.24
N SER A 6 -0.68 -24.55 25.78
CA SER A 6 0.63 -24.47 25.14
C SER A 6 0.55 -23.78 23.76
N VAL A 7 1.64 -23.07 23.38
CA VAL A 7 1.78 -22.41 22.07
C VAL A 7 1.33 -23.36 20.94
N ARG A 8 1.81 -24.62 20.94
CA ARG A 8 1.46 -25.64 19.95
C ARG A 8 -0.07 -25.85 19.85
N ASN A 9 -0.74 -26.01 20.99
CA ASN A 9 -2.16 -26.30 21.01
C ASN A 9 -3.01 -25.08 20.61
N ILE A 10 -2.59 -23.87 21.04
CA ILE A 10 -3.28 -22.64 20.68
C ILE A 10 -3.09 -22.34 19.19
N LEU A 11 -1.87 -22.48 18.64
CA LEU A 11 -1.65 -22.39 17.17
C LEU A 11 -2.60 -23.29 16.39
N ARG A 12 -2.73 -24.58 16.81
CA ARG A 12 -3.63 -25.53 16.13
C ARG A 12 -5.08 -25.11 16.25
N LYS A 13 -5.51 -24.67 17.44
CA LYS A 13 -6.88 -24.18 17.68
C LYS A 13 -7.19 -23.00 16.77
N ILE A 14 -6.36 -21.94 16.82
CA ILE A 14 -6.54 -20.72 16.00
C ILE A 14 -6.58 -21.08 14.52
N SER A 15 -5.58 -21.85 14.04
CA SER A 15 -5.53 -22.25 12.62
C SER A 15 -6.78 -23.01 12.19
N THR A 16 -7.32 -23.90 13.05
CA THR A 16 -8.56 -24.64 12.74
C THR A 16 -9.77 -23.71 12.64
N GLU A 17 -9.90 -22.74 13.55
CA GLU A 17 -11.01 -21.78 13.54
C GLU A 17 -10.93 -20.85 12.30
N LEU A 18 -9.72 -20.42 11.92
CA LEU A 18 -9.50 -19.62 10.71
C LEU A 18 -9.82 -20.39 9.42
N ILE A 19 -9.42 -21.69 9.33
CA ILE A 19 -9.79 -22.57 8.21
C ILE A 19 -11.31 -22.67 8.09
N ASN A 20 -12.01 -22.93 9.20
CA ASN A 20 -13.48 -23.06 9.21
C ASN A 20 -14.19 -21.76 8.78
N CYS A 21 -13.53 -20.61 8.93
CA CYS A 21 -14.01 -19.31 8.47
C CYS A 21 -13.60 -19.00 7.01
N GLY A 22 -12.93 -19.91 6.31
CA GLY A 22 -12.50 -19.75 4.92
C GLY A 22 -11.29 -18.82 4.75
N ILE A 23 -10.42 -18.73 5.76
CA ILE A 23 -9.17 -17.98 5.68
C ILE A 23 -8.07 -18.92 5.21
N GLU A 24 -7.56 -18.69 4.00
CA GLU A 24 -6.64 -19.60 3.31
C GLU A 24 -5.27 -19.69 4.01
N GLU A 25 -4.70 -18.56 4.42
CA GLU A 25 -3.40 -18.51 5.09
C GLU A 25 -3.46 -18.77 6.60
N SER A 26 -4.44 -19.53 7.04
CA SER A 26 -4.77 -19.79 8.46
C SER A 26 -3.59 -20.17 9.33
N ARG A 27 -2.61 -20.92 8.79
CA ARG A 27 -1.40 -21.29 9.53
C ARG A 27 -0.51 -20.07 9.77
N LEU A 28 -0.23 -19.30 8.73
CA LEU A 28 0.59 -18.08 8.85
C LEU A 28 -0.10 -17.09 9.79
N GLU A 29 -1.39 -16.87 9.63
CA GLU A 29 -2.13 -15.94 10.47
C GLU A 29 -2.21 -16.38 11.94
N SER A 30 -2.33 -17.69 12.21
CA SER A 30 -2.24 -18.18 13.58
C SER A 30 -0.87 -17.91 14.23
N GLU A 31 0.20 -18.00 13.46
CA GLU A 31 1.55 -17.64 13.91
C GLU A 31 1.65 -16.13 14.16
N LEU A 32 1.14 -15.28 13.26
CA LEU A 32 1.13 -13.82 13.43
C LEU A 32 0.38 -13.40 14.69
N ILE A 33 -0.82 -13.96 14.94
CA ILE A 33 -1.59 -13.70 16.15
C ILE A 33 -0.78 -14.00 17.41
N LEU A 34 -0.11 -15.16 17.48
CA LEU A 34 0.67 -15.49 18.67
C LEU A 34 2.00 -14.75 18.77
N MET A 35 2.62 -14.40 17.65
CA MET A 35 3.81 -13.53 17.65
C MET A 35 3.48 -12.17 18.22
N GLU A 36 2.36 -11.58 17.85
CA GLU A 36 1.88 -10.30 18.38
C GLU A 36 1.54 -10.40 19.87
N CYS A 37 0.79 -11.41 20.29
CA CYS A 37 0.43 -11.61 21.70
C CYS A 37 1.63 -11.81 22.62
N LEU A 38 2.69 -12.47 22.13
CA LEU A 38 3.88 -12.83 22.91
C LEU A 38 5.04 -11.85 22.69
N GLU A 39 4.90 -10.89 21.79
CA GLU A 39 5.95 -9.94 21.38
C GLU A 39 7.26 -10.67 20.97
N VAL A 40 7.13 -11.74 20.17
CA VAL A 40 8.26 -12.57 19.77
C VAL A 40 8.40 -12.70 18.26
N SER A 41 9.62 -12.94 17.80
CA SER A 41 9.87 -13.29 16.40
C SER A 41 9.33 -14.68 16.07
N ARG A 42 9.08 -14.94 14.79
CA ARG A 42 8.64 -16.24 14.28
C ARG A 42 9.59 -17.38 14.66
N SER A 43 10.89 -17.16 14.57
CA SER A 43 11.91 -18.15 14.98
C SER A 43 11.82 -18.47 16.47
N LYS A 44 11.57 -17.47 17.32
CA LYS A 44 11.39 -17.65 18.75
C LYS A 44 10.12 -18.44 19.04
N LEU A 45 8.99 -18.13 18.38
CA LEU A 45 7.73 -18.84 18.53
C LEU A 45 7.90 -20.35 18.30
N TYR A 46 8.66 -20.75 17.28
CA TYR A 46 8.94 -22.18 17.00
C TYR A 46 9.75 -22.87 18.09
N THR A 47 10.56 -22.14 18.87
CA THR A 47 11.30 -22.72 20.01
C THR A 47 10.46 -22.82 21.28
N MET A 48 9.27 -22.19 21.31
CA MET A 48 8.43 -22.07 22.50
C MET A 48 7.18 -22.99 22.44
N GLN A 49 7.24 -24.10 21.72
CA GLN A 49 6.06 -24.95 21.47
C GLN A 49 5.35 -25.46 22.74
N GLU A 50 6.13 -25.71 23.80
CA GLU A 50 5.62 -26.21 25.10
C GLU A 50 5.40 -25.07 26.11
N TYR A 51 5.65 -23.81 25.74
CA TYR A 51 5.40 -22.65 26.59
C TYR A 51 3.89 -22.50 26.81
N GLU A 52 3.48 -22.33 28.08
CA GLU A 52 2.07 -22.11 28.44
C GLU A 52 1.77 -20.60 28.43
N LEU A 53 0.72 -20.22 27.69
CA LEU A 53 0.25 -18.85 27.62
C LEU A 53 -0.36 -18.43 28.96
N SER A 54 -0.04 -17.22 29.41
CA SER A 54 -0.70 -16.58 30.54
C SER A 54 -2.16 -16.27 30.21
N GLU A 55 -2.98 -15.99 31.23
CA GLU A 55 -4.37 -15.55 31.04
C GLU A 55 -4.46 -14.26 30.18
N SER A 56 -3.50 -13.33 30.34
CA SER A 56 -3.43 -12.12 29.54
C SER A 56 -3.14 -12.43 28.07
N HIS A 57 -2.16 -13.31 27.77
CA HIS A 57 -1.86 -13.73 26.40
C HIS A 57 -3.04 -14.46 25.77
N MET A 58 -3.75 -15.29 26.53
CA MET A 58 -4.97 -15.97 26.06
C MET A 58 -6.10 -14.99 25.75
N SER A 59 -6.26 -13.94 26.56
CA SER A 59 -7.25 -12.89 26.32
C SER A 59 -6.95 -12.13 25.03
N SER A 60 -5.72 -11.69 24.85
CA SER A 60 -5.30 -10.99 23.61
C SER A 60 -5.43 -11.89 22.37
N ALA A 61 -5.00 -13.16 22.47
CA ALA A 61 -5.12 -14.11 21.36
C ALA A 61 -6.58 -14.36 20.95
N ASN A 62 -7.49 -14.47 21.93
CA ASN A 62 -8.92 -14.64 21.66
C ASN A 62 -9.54 -13.35 21.07
N GLU A 63 -9.13 -12.17 21.51
CA GLU A 63 -9.57 -10.89 20.94
C GLU A 63 -9.15 -10.76 19.48
N TYR A 64 -7.87 -10.99 19.16
CA TYR A 64 -7.34 -10.94 17.79
C TYR A 64 -8.02 -11.98 16.89
N LEU A 65 -8.16 -13.21 17.39
CA LEU A 65 -8.89 -14.25 16.67
C LEU A 65 -10.35 -13.84 16.42
N HIS A 66 -11.05 -13.32 17.41
CA HIS A 66 -12.44 -12.86 17.27
C HIS A 66 -12.57 -11.81 16.15
N ARG A 67 -11.73 -10.77 16.16
CA ARG A 67 -11.68 -9.76 15.11
C ARG A 67 -11.43 -10.39 13.75
N ARG A 68 -10.45 -11.30 13.67
CA ARG A 68 -10.09 -11.96 12.42
C ARG A 68 -11.19 -12.88 11.87
N LEU A 69 -11.94 -13.57 12.73
CA LEU A 69 -13.11 -14.36 12.34
C LEU A 69 -14.26 -13.49 11.77
N HIS A 70 -14.29 -12.19 12.08
CA HIS A 70 -15.17 -11.22 11.43
C HIS A 70 -14.56 -10.64 10.15
N ARG A 71 -13.53 -11.27 9.60
CA ARG A 71 -12.85 -10.91 8.37
C ARG A 71 -12.16 -9.55 8.42
N GLU A 72 -11.94 -8.97 9.63
CA GLU A 72 -11.12 -7.78 9.76
C GLU A 72 -9.68 -8.09 9.31
N PRO A 73 -9.06 -7.28 8.40
CA PRO A 73 -7.72 -7.55 7.89
C PRO A 73 -6.69 -7.58 9.03
N TRP A 74 -5.76 -8.54 8.98
CA TRP A 74 -4.70 -8.64 9.99
C TRP A 74 -3.94 -7.32 10.21
N PRO A 75 -3.57 -6.53 9.19
CA PRO A 75 -2.92 -5.25 9.40
C PRO A 75 -3.71 -4.25 10.24
N TYR A 76 -5.04 -4.27 10.20
CA TYR A 76 -5.85 -3.42 11.09
C TYR A 76 -5.90 -3.94 12.53
N ILE A 77 -5.76 -5.25 12.70
CA ILE A 77 -5.72 -5.89 14.02
C ILE A 77 -4.40 -5.59 14.72
N SER A 78 -3.28 -5.77 14.01
CA SER A 78 -1.93 -5.50 14.51
C SER A 78 -1.56 -4.01 14.52
N GLY A 79 -2.22 -3.21 13.68
CA GLY A 79 -1.89 -1.79 13.50
C GLY A 79 -0.73 -1.54 12.54
N HIS A 80 -0.15 -2.58 11.91
CA HIS A 80 1.08 -2.51 11.14
C HIS A 80 1.03 -3.34 9.87
N LYS A 81 1.71 -2.87 8.82
CA LYS A 81 1.95 -3.58 7.56
C LYS A 81 3.40 -3.37 7.13
N GLU A 82 4.10 -4.46 6.87
CA GLU A 82 5.41 -4.38 6.22
C GLU A 82 5.23 -3.96 4.76
N PHE A 83 6.01 -2.97 4.30
CA PHE A 83 6.09 -2.49 2.93
C PHE A 83 7.51 -2.03 2.61
N TYR A 84 8.13 -2.61 1.62
CA TYR A 84 9.49 -2.32 1.15
C TYR A 84 10.55 -2.39 2.28
N GLY A 85 10.42 -3.38 3.16
CA GLY A 85 11.28 -3.55 4.33
C GLY A 85 11.05 -2.54 5.46
N LEU A 86 9.99 -1.73 5.38
CA LEU A 86 9.61 -0.71 6.36
C LEU A 86 8.34 -1.12 7.11
N ASP A 87 8.28 -0.80 8.39
CA ASP A 87 7.08 -0.99 9.19
C ASP A 87 6.15 0.20 9.05
N ILE A 88 5.03 0.03 8.37
CA ILE A 88 4.04 1.08 8.08
C ILE A 88 2.83 0.89 8.98
N MET A 89 2.53 1.89 9.80
CA MET A 89 1.31 1.91 10.62
C MET A 89 0.08 2.07 9.72
N VAL A 90 -0.97 1.29 10.03
CA VAL A 90 -2.27 1.33 9.36
C VAL A 90 -3.39 1.19 10.38
N GLU A 91 -4.55 1.78 10.09
CA GLU A 91 -5.76 1.63 10.89
C GLU A 91 -6.99 1.64 9.97
N SER A 92 -8.13 1.24 10.50
CA SER A 92 -9.40 1.31 9.73
C SER A 92 -9.61 2.72 9.16
N GLY A 93 -10.02 2.78 7.88
CA GLY A 93 -10.17 4.03 7.13
C GLY A 93 -8.91 4.47 6.38
N VAL A 94 -7.85 3.65 6.35
CA VAL A 94 -6.63 3.87 5.57
C VAL A 94 -6.34 2.65 4.71
N PHE A 95 -6.05 2.83 3.42
CA PHE A 95 -5.68 1.74 2.52
C PHE A 95 -4.44 0.98 3.03
N ILE A 96 -4.51 -0.34 3.01
CA ILE A 96 -3.40 -1.21 3.41
C ILE A 96 -2.43 -1.37 2.24
N PRO A 97 -1.15 -0.99 2.36
CA PRO A 97 -0.16 -1.13 1.28
C PRO A 97 -0.07 -2.57 0.77
N ARG A 98 -0.04 -2.73 -0.57
CA ARG A 98 0.04 -4.03 -1.24
C ARG A 98 1.48 -4.33 -1.70
N PRO A 99 1.90 -5.60 -1.71
CA PRO A 99 3.23 -5.98 -2.21
C PRO A 99 3.46 -5.55 -3.66
N GLU A 100 2.42 -5.60 -4.51
CA GLU A 100 2.49 -5.20 -5.93
C GLU A 100 2.89 -3.72 -6.09
N THR A 101 2.48 -2.87 -5.14
CA THR A 101 2.80 -1.43 -5.14
C THR A 101 4.30 -1.16 -4.94
N GLU A 102 5.07 -2.12 -4.43
CA GLU A 102 6.54 -2.01 -4.33
C GLU A 102 7.19 -1.84 -5.72
N LEU A 103 6.53 -2.32 -6.78
CA LEU A 103 6.96 -2.13 -8.17
C LEU A 103 7.07 -0.65 -8.55
N ILE A 104 6.21 0.21 -8.01
CA ILE A 104 6.30 1.67 -8.17
C ILE A 104 7.63 2.17 -7.60
N VAL A 105 7.98 1.74 -6.39
CA VAL A 105 9.21 2.17 -5.70
C VAL A 105 10.43 1.73 -6.49
N ASP A 106 10.51 0.44 -6.85
CA ASP A 106 11.63 -0.10 -7.63
C ASP A 106 11.82 0.62 -8.96
N THR A 107 10.72 0.87 -9.69
CA THR A 107 10.76 1.54 -10.99
C THR A 107 11.19 2.99 -10.82
N CYS A 108 10.63 3.72 -9.85
CA CYS A 108 11.00 5.09 -9.54
C CYS A 108 12.51 5.21 -9.21
N LEU A 109 13.01 4.35 -8.33
CA LEU A 109 14.43 4.32 -7.97
C LEU A 109 15.35 4.01 -9.14
N ASN A 110 14.95 3.12 -10.04
CA ASN A 110 15.73 2.81 -11.25
C ASN A 110 15.76 3.99 -12.23
N ILE A 111 14.66 4.74 -12.37
CA ILE A 111 14.63 5.96 -13.17
C ILE A 111 15.56 7.00 -12.57
N ILE A 112 15.49 7.25 -11.27
CA ILE A 112 16.33 8.22 -10.57
C ILE A 112 17.83 7.88 -10.74
N LYS A 113 18.22 6.61 -10.66
CA LYS A 113 19.61 6.18 -10.89
C LYS A 113 20.12 6.52 -12.30
N SER A 114 19.24 6.65 -13.30
CA SER A 114 19.59 7.02 -14.66
C SER A 114 19.68 8.53 -14.89
N MET A 115 19.21 9.34 -13.94
CA MET A 115 19.26 10.80 -13.99
C MET A 115 20.64 11.33 -13.54
N SER A 116 20.90 12.61 -13.84
CA SER A 116 22.16 13.24 -13.45
C SER A 116 22.27 13.34 -11.91
N PRO A 117 23.42 12.98 -11.31
CA PRO A 117 23.57 12.90 -9.85
C PRO A 117 23.30 14.21 -9.09
N ASN A 118 23.45 15.35 -9.77
CA ASN A 118 23.27 16.68 -9.17
C ASN A 118 21.92 17.34 -9.53
N GLN A 119 21.03 16.61 -10.19
CA GLN A 119 19.72 17.15 -10.52
C GLN A 119 18.85 17.14 -9.26
N GLN A 120 18.27 18.27 -8.93
CA GLN A 120 17.21 18.34 -7.94
C GLN A 120 15.94 17.79 -8.58
N ILE A 121 15.42 16.71 -8.03
CA ILE A 121 14.28 15.99 -8.60
C ILE A 121 13.06 16.26 -7.73
N LYS A 122 11.96 16.70 -8.34
CA LYS A 122 10.66 16.84 -7.68
C LYS A 122 9.82 15.59 -7.97
N ILE A 123 9.48 14.86 -6.91
CA ILE A 123 8.66 13.64 -6.95
C ILE A 123 7.32 13.95 -6.28
N VAL A 124 6.24 13.51 -6.90
CA VAL A 124 4.89 13.58 -6.29
C VAL A 124 4.32 12.17 -6.17
N ASP A 125 3.89 11.80 -4.97
CA ASP A 125 3.12 10.59 -4.68
C ASP A 125 1.65 10.99 -4.52
N ALA A 126 0.85 10.79 -5.57
CA ALA A 126 -0.58 11.11 -5.55
C ALA A 126 -1.39 9.92 -5.03
N CYS A 127 -2.41 10.19 -4.22
CA CYS A 127 -3.18 9.17 -3.48
C CYS A 127 -2.28 8.38 -2.50
N THR A 128 -1.47 9.09 -1.72
CA THR A 128 -0.40 8.50 -0.90
C THR A 128 -0.89 7.53 0.19
N GLY A 129 -2.16 7.61 0.60
CA GLY A 129 -2.74 6.74 1.62
C GLY A 129 -1.99 6.83 2.95
N SER A 130 -1.38 5.72 3.38
CA SER A 130 -0.54 5.67 4.59
C SER A 130 0.83 6.35 4.46
N GLY A 131 1.18 6.84 3.26
CA GLY A 131 2.49 7.41 2.96
C GLY A 131 3.55 6.37 2.56
N ALA A 132 3.18 5.11 2.38
CA ALA A 132 4.12 4.01 2.20
C ALA A 132 5.09 4.21 1.03
N VAL A 133 4.60 4.59 -0.16
CA VAL A 133 5.41 4.81 -1.36
C VAL A 133 6.34 6.01 -1.17
N ALA A 134 5.80 7.16 -0.73
CA ALA A 134 6.60 8.36 -0.50
C ALA A 134 7.72 8.11 0.52
N ILE A 135 7.42 7.38 1.61
CA ILE A 135 8.39 7.04 2.66
C ILE A 135 9.46 6.09 2.11
N ALA A 136 9.08 5.05 1.38
CA ALA A 136 10.02 4.10 0.80
C ALA A 136 11.00 4.80 -0.14
N ILE A 137 10.51 5.66 -1.04
CA ILE A 137 11.36 6.48 -1.93
C ILE A 137 12.23 7.42 -1.10
N GLY A 138 11.66 8.13 -0.11
CA GLY A 138 12.37 9.11 0.72
C GLY A 138 13.49 8.49 1.56
N LYS A 139 13.38 7.23 1.96
CA LYS A 139 14.46 6.48 2.65
C LYS A 139 15.65 6.20 1.74
N GLN A 140 15.41 6.02 0.45
CA GLN A 140 16.45 5.65 -0.54
C GLN A 140 17.08 6.86 -1.23
N VAL A 141 16.33 7.97 -1.40
CA VAL A 141 16.77 9.12 -2.18
C VAL A 141 16.84 10.39 -1.31
N SER A 142 18.05 10.74 -0.88
CA SER A 142 18.24 11.90 0.02
C SER A 142 18.14 13.27 -0.68
N SER A 143 18.34 13.33 -2.00
CA SER A 143 18.39 14.58 -2.77
C SER A 143 17.06 15.00 -3.40
N ALA A 144 16.03 14.12 -3.40
CA ALA A 144 14.74 14.44 -3.97
C ALA A 144 13.89 15.31 -3.04
N GLN A 145 13.14 16.23 -3.64
CA GLN A 145 12.03 16.93 -3.01
C GLN A 145 10.76 16.10 -3.25
N ILE A 146 10.16 15.60 -2.19
CA ILE A 146 9.02 14.70 -2.28
C ILE A 146 7.78 15.37 -1.72
N TYR A 147 6.72 15.35 -2.49
CA TYR A 147 5.37 15.74 -2.07
C TYR A 147 4.47 14.52 -2.09
N ALA A 148 3.56 14.45 -1.14
CA ALA A 148 2.56 13.40 -1.07
C ALA A 148 1.18 14.05 -0.96
N THR A 149 0.25 13.69 -1.83
CA THR A 149 -1.09 14.27 -1.82
C THR A 149 -2.14 13.24 -1.41
N GLU A 150 -3.11 13.68 -0.62
CA GLU A 150 -4.17 12.81 -0.11
C GLU A 150 -5.43 13.64 0.19
N ILE A 151 -6.60 13.08 -0.10
CA ILE A 151 -7.88 13.75 0.15
C ILE A 151 -8.49 13.35 1.50
N SER A 152 -8.22 12.14 1.98
CA SER A 152 -8.77 11.57 3.21
C SER A 152 -8.06 12.11 4.45
N ASP A 153 -8.81 12.67 5.40
CA ASP A 153 -8.25 13.16 6.66
C ASP A 153 -7.66 12.04 7.55
N SER A 154 -8.23 10.84 7.52
CA SER A 154 -7.69 9.67 8.22
C SER A 154 -6.33 9.24 7.63
N ALA A 155 -6.26 9.12 6.31
CA ALA A 155 -5.04 8.75 5.61
C ALA A 155 -3.94 9.81 5.79
N LEU A 156 -4.27 11.10 5.67
CA LEU A 156 -3.34 12.22 5.95
C LEU A 156 -2.74 12.14 7.37
N LYS A 157 -3.58 11.88 8.36
CA LYS A 157 -3.13 11.74 9.74
C LYS A 157 -2.19 10.55 9.89
N MET A 158 -2.52 9.41 9.26
CA MET A 158 -1.70 8.21 9.29
C MET A 158 -0.37 8.42 8.57
N ALA A 159 -0.38 8.99 7.37
CA ALA A 159 0.84 9.31 6.63
C ALA A 159 1.78 10.22 7.45
N LYS A 160 1.26 11.24 8.13
CA LYS A 160 2.07 12.10 9.01
C LYS A 160 2.69 11.34 10.18
N ARG A 161 1.94 10.41 10.80
CA ARG A 161 2.46 9.54 11.86
C ARG A 161 3.58 8.64 11.33
N ASN A 162 3.39 8.05 10.15
CA ASN A 162 4.39 7.23 9.51
C ASN A 162 5.65 8.02 9.15
N LEU A 163 5.50 9.24 8.59
CA LEU A 163 6.64 10.12 8.33
C LEU A 163 7.46 10.39 9.61
N TYR A 164 6.76 10.69 10.70
CA TYR A 164 7.40 10.95 11.98
C TYR A 164 8.17 9.72 12.48
N SER A 165 7.54 8.54 12.49
CA SER A 165 8.17 7.29 12.94
C SER A 165 9.41 6.91 12.12
N HIS A 166 9.42 7.31 10.84
CA HIS A 166 10.55 7.05 9.93
C HIS A 166 11.58 8.20 9.87
N GLY A 167 11.39 9.30 10.61
CA GLY A 167 12.33 10.42 10.64
C GLY A 167 12.46 11.15 9.30
N LEU A 168 11.35 11.28 8.56
CA LEU A 168 11.29 11.95 7.25
C LEU A 168 10.53 13.26 7.30
N GLU A 169 10.20 13.76 8.48
CA GLU A 169 9.62 15.09 8.66
C GLU A 169 10.54 16.16 8.09
N GLY A 170 9.95 17.10 7.38
CA GLY A 170 10.70 18.16 6.71
C GLY A 170 11.40 17.74 5.40
N ARG A 171 11.33 16.44 5.03
CA ARG A 171 11.84 15.93 3.75
C ARG A 171 10.73 15.53 2.77
N ILE A 172 9.60 15.13 3.31
CA ILE A 172 8.40 14.82 2.54
C ILE A 172 7.32 15.76 3.02
N GLU A 173 6.73 16.50 2.10
CA GLU A 173 5.62 17.39 2.38
C GLU A 173 4.30 16.72 2.05
N ILE A 174 3.42 16.56 3.06
CA ILE A 174 2.10 15.97 2.86
C ILE A 174 1.07 17.09 2.71
N LEU A 175 0.37 17.09 1.58
CA LEU A 175 -0.60 18.11 1.19
C LEU A 175 -2.00 17.50 1.11
N LYS A 176 -2.99 18.19 1.67
CA LYS A 176 -4.38 17.83 1.52
C LYS A 176 -4.94 18.37 0.20
N GLY A 177 -5.49 17.51 -0.62
CA GLY A 177 -6.18 17.89 -1.85
C GLY A 177 -6.44 16.70 -2.76
N SER A 178 -7.23 16.92 -3.80
CA SER A 178 -7.50 15.92 -4.82
C SER A 178 -6.34 15.84 -5.79
N LEU A 179 -5.75 14.66 -5.90
CA LEU A 179 -4.71 14.33 -6.88
C LEU A 179 -3.56 15.35 -6.87
N LEU A 180 -3.38 16.11 -7.95
CA LEU A 180 -2.31 17.10 -8.08
C LEU A 180 -2.78 18.53 -7.80
N GLU A 181 -4.04 18.77 -7.40
CA GLU A 181 -4.54 20.13 -7.13
C GLU A 181 -3.62 20.98 -6.26
N PRO A 182 -3.10 20.47 -5.11
CA PRO A 182 -2.26 21.26 -4.23
C PRO A 182 -0.81 21.45 -4.73
N ILE A 183 -0.44 20.82 -5.85
CA ILE A 183 0.90 20.93 -6.45
C ILE A 183 0.90 22.07 -7.46
N GLU A 184 1.86 23.00 -7.34
CA GLU A 184 1.89 24.15 -8.23
C GLU A 184 2.37 23.80 -9.65
N SER A 185 3.54 23.17 -9.84
CA SER A 185 4.09 22.81 -11.17
C SER A 185 5.39 22.03 -11.10
N ASP A 186 5.92 21.69 -12.28
CA ASP A 186 7.28 21.17 -12.53
C ASP A 186 7.56 19.86 -11.81
N ILE A 187 6.69 18.87 -12.01
CA ILE A 187 6.85 17.52 -11.47
C ILE A 187 7.77 16.72 -12.42
N ASP A 188 8.90 16.23 -11.91
CA ASP A 188 9.81 15.40 -12.70
C ASP A 188 9.36 13.93 -12.73
N ILE A 189 8.88 13.42 -11.57
CA ILE A 189 8.36 12.06 -11.44
C ILE A 189 7.05 12.10 -10.66
N LEU A 190 5.98 11.62 -11.29
CA LEU A 190 4.70 11.36 -10.64
C LEU A 190 4.59 9.85 -10.39
N VAL A 191 4.28 9.48 -9.17
CA VAL A 191 3.93 8.10 -8.79
C VAL A 191 2.52 8.08 -8.21
N SER A 192 1.75 7.04 -8.47
CA SER A 192 0.42 6.89 -7.87
C SER A 192 -0.04 5.43 -7.86
N ASN A 193 -0.65 5.04 -6.75
CA ASN A 193 -1.56 3.90 -6.68
C ASN A 193 -2.97 4.46 -6.42
N PRO A 194 -3.69 4.92 -7.45
CA PRO A 194 -5.00 5.53 -7.30
C PRO A 194 -6.09 4.47 -7.15
N PRO A 195 -7.29 4.82 -6.69
CA PRO A 195 -8.46 3.95 -6.79
C PRO A 195 -8.72 3.58 -8.26
N TYR A 196 -8.77 2.28 -8.55
CA TYR A 196 -8.90 1.78 -9.93
C TYR A 196 -9.92 0.63 -10.10
N ILE A 197 -10.61 0.22 -9.03
CA ILE A 197 -11.57 -0.89 -9.11
C ILE A 197 -12.88 -0.36 -9.70
N PRO A 198 -13.44 -1.01 -10.74
CA PRO A 198 -14.78 -0.65 -11.23
C PRO A 198 -15.83 -0.77 -10.13
N SER A 199 -16.72 0.22 -10.01
CA SER A 199 -17.70 0.28 -8.91
C SER A 199 -18.56 -0.99 -8.80
N GLN A 200 -18.89 -1.62 -9.93
CA GLN A 200 -19.68 -2.87 -9.97
C GLN A 200 -18.93 -4.10 -9.42
N ASP A 201 -17.60 -4.06 -9.37
CA ASP A 201 -16.77 -5.20 -8.96
C ASP A 201 -16.44 -5.17 -7.46
N ILE A 202 -16.70 -4.04 -6.79
CA ILE A 202 -16.36 -3.83 -5.37
C ILE A 202 -17.06 -4.86 -4.48
N GLU A 203 -18.34 -5.15 -4.70
CA GLU A 203 -19.10 -6.11 -3.88
C GLU A 203 -18.57 -7.55 -4.00
N ASN A 204 -17.77 -7.85 -5.04
CA ASN A 204 -17.19 -9.17 -5.28
C ASN A 204 -15.78 -9.32 -4.71
N LEU A 205 -15.24 -8.29 -4.08
CA LEU A 205 -13.91 -8.34 -3.47
C LEU A 205 -13.88 -9.27 -2.26
N GLN A 206 -12.68 -9.68 -1.88
CA GLN A 206 -12.49 -10.45 -0.66
C GLN A 206 -13.06 -9.69 0.55
N PRO A 207 -13.69 -10.39 1.50
CA PRO A 207 -14.31 -9.74 2.67
C PRO A 207 -13.37 -8.82 3.45
N GLU A 208 -12.08 -9.13 3.48
CA GLU A 208 -11.05 -8.30 4.11
C GLU A 208 -10.93 -6.93 3.44
N VAL A 209 -10.98 -6.90 2.11
CA VAL A 209 -10.87 -5.65 1.33
C VAL A 209 -12.08 -4.75 1.56
N LEU A 210 -13.25 -5.33 1.83
CA LEU A 210 -14.47 -4.56 2.14
C LEU A 210 -14.41 -3.81 3.48
N HIS A 211 -13.43 -4.09 4.34
CA HIS A 211 -13.13 -3.29 5.53
C HIS A 211 -12.34 -2.01 5.22
N GLU A 212 -11.75 -1.91 4.03
CA GLU A 212 -10.96 -0.76 3.61
C GLU A 212 -11.87 0.38 3.13
N PRO A 213 -11.39 1.65 3.13
CA PRO A 213 -12.22 2.77 2.73
C PRO A 213 -12.61 2.68 1.26
N LEU A 214 -13.90 2.77 0.96
CA LEU A 214 -14.44 2.72 -0.41
C LEU A 214 -13.74 3.72 -1.33
N ALA A 215 -13.47 4.94 -0.84
CA ALA A 215 -12.80 5.99 -1.62
C ALA A 215 -11.37 5.65 -2.04
N ALA A 216 -10.74 4.63 -1.43
CA ALA A 216 -9.42 4.16 -1.81
C ALA A 216 -9.48 2.97 -2.80
N LEU A 217 -10.66 2.45 -3.11
CA LEU A 217 -10.89 1.31 -3.98
C LEU A 217 -11.60 1.70 -5.27
N ASP A 218 -12.66 2.51 -5.14
CA ASP A 218 -13.60 2.83 -6.21
C ASP A 218 -13.00 3.82 -7.21
N GLY A 219 -12.67 3.32 -8.40
CA GLY A 219 -12.18 4.10 -9.53
C GLY A 219 -13.29 4.61 -10.47
N GLY A 220 -14.56 4.45 -10.08
CA GLY A 220 -15.72 4.83 -10.90
C GLY A 220 -16.25 3.68 -11.77
N THR A 221 -17.09 4.02 -12.74
CA THR A 221 -17.86 3.05 -13.54
C THR A 221 -16.99 1.98 -14.21
N ASP A 222 -15.86 2.38 -14.77
CA ASP A 222 -14.90 1.49 -15.46
C ASP A 222 -13.54 1.40 -14.71
N GLY A 223 -13.48 2.03 -13.52
CA GLY A 223 -12.26 2.10 -12.73
C GLY A 223 -11.22 3.08 -13.26
N LEU A 224 -11.54 3.90 -14.26
CA LEU A 224 -10.60 4.82 -14.89
C LEU A 224 -10.86 6.30 -14.56
N GLU A 225 -11.94 6.61 -13.86
CA GLU A 225 -12.34 8.02 -13.64
C GLU A 225 -11.25 8.80 -12.89
N ILE A 226 -10.71 8.24 -11.82
CA ILE A 226 -9.65 8.87 -11.02
C ILE A 226 -8.32 8.96 -11.79
N ILE A 227 -7.97 7.90 -12.52
CA ILE A 227 -6.75 7.89 -13.34
C ILE A 227 -6.85 8.91 -14.49
N ASN A 228 -8.03 9.04 -15.13
CA ASN A 228 -8.26 10.03 -16.15
C ASN A 228 -8.07 11.45 -15.60
N GLU A 229 -8.68 11.75 -14.45
CA GLU A 229 -8.53 13.05 -13.79
C GLU A 229 -7.06 13.33 -13.43
N LEU A 230 -6.33 12.32 -12.91
CA LEU A 230 -4.91 12.43 -12.61
C LEU A 230 -4.09 12.76 -13.86
N MET A 231 -4.34 12.09 -14.99
CA MET A 231 -3.65 12.36 -16.25
C MET A 231 -3.97 13.75 -16.81
N VAL A 232 -5.21 14.20 -16.69
CA VAL A 232 -5.60 15.58 -17.08
C VAL A 232 -4.85 16.60 -16.24
N GLN A 233 -4.77 16.42 -14.93
CA GLN A 233 -4.00 17.32 -14.07
C GLN A 233 -2.50 17.24 -14.37
N ALA A 234 -1.97 16.03 -14.62
CA ALA A 234 -0.56 15.81 -14.95
C ALA A 234 -0.14 16.50 -16.25
N SER A 235 -1.02 16.57 -17.26
CA SER A 235 -0.72 17.21 -18.55
C SER A 235 -0.28 18.67 -18.43
N ASN A 236 -0.69 19.34 -17.35
CA ASN A 236 -0.39 20.76 -17.10
C ASN A 236 0.69 20.96 -16.02
N LYS A 237 1.09 19.92 -15.29
CA LYS A 237 1.96 20.04 -14.11
C LYS A 237 3.27 19.26 -14.23
N MET A 238 3.36 18.35 -15.18
CA MET A 238 4.57 17.58 -15.41
C MET A 238 5.63 18.38 -16.15
N SER A 239 6.88 18.23 -15.74
CA SER A 239 8.04 18.65 -16.53
C SER A 239 8.14 17.85 -17.84
N ARG A 240 8.80 18.44 -18.85
CA ARG A 240 9.21 17.72 -20.04
C ARG A 240 10.72 17.91 -20.26
N PRO A 241 11.52 16.85 -20.21
CA PRO A 241 11.12 15.47 -19.97
C PRO A 241 10.65 15.21 -18.54
N GLY A 242 9.72 14.25 -18.38
CA GLY A 242 9.19 13.80 -17.09
C GLY A 242 8.71 12.36 -17.16
N THR A 243 8.42 11.77 -16.00
CA THR A 243 7.95 10.36 -15.95
C THR A 243 6.74 10.22 -15.05
N ILE A 244 5.76 9.42 -15.48
CA ILE A 244 4.56 9.08 -14.70
C ILE A 244 4.52 7.56 -14.50
N LEU A 245 4.27 7.13 -13.27
CA LEU A 245 4.13 5.74 -12.84
C LEU A 245 2.77 5.58 -12.19
N ILE A 246 1.88 4.77 -12.79
CA ILE A 246 0.51 4.55 -12.28
C ILE A 246 0.26 3.07 -12.16
N GLU A 247 -0.08 2.61 -10.95
CA GLU A 247 -0.64 1.28 -10.72
C GLU A 247 -2.08 1.23 -11.22
N PHE A 248 -2.49 0.08 -11.79
CA PHE A 248 -3.80 -0.08 -12.39
C PHE A 248 -4.27 -1.54 -12.37
N TYR A 249 -5.55 -1.74 -12.67
CA TYR A 249 -6.14 -3.07 -12.78
C TYR A 249 -5.81 -3.69 -14.16
N PRO A 250 -5.36 -4.97 -14.23
CA PRO A 250 -4.79 -5.55 -15.45
C PRO A 250 -5.61 -5.37 -16.73
N GLU A 251 -6.94 -5.48 -16.63
CA GLU A 251 -7.85 -5.37 -17.76
C GLU A 251 -7.93 -3.96 -18.38
N GLN A 252 -7.40 -2.95 -17.68
CA GLN A 252 -7.42 -1.54 -18.10
C GLN A 252 -6.26 -1.17 -19.02
N SER A 253 -5.29 -2.04 -19.24
CA SER A 253 -4.01 -1.74 -19.90
C SER A 253 -4.16 -1.07 -21.28
N THR A 254 -5.08 -1.55 -22.12
CA THR A 254 -5.32 -0.98 -23.46
C THR A 254 -5.97 0.39 -23.40
N ALA A 255 -6.97 0.55 -22.52
CA ALA A 255 -7.67 1.82 -22.34
C ALA A 255 -6.74 2.91 -21.80
N LEU A 256 -5.87 2.56 -20.84
CA LEU A 256 -4.88 3.48 -20.27
C LEU A 256 -3.84 3.96 -21.29
N LYS A 257 -3.34 3.09 -22.17
CA LYS A 257 -2.43 3.51 -23.25
C LYS A 257 -3.13 4.51 -24.19
N THR A 258 -4.36 4.22 -24.56
CA THR A 258 -5.16 5.15 -25.41
C THR A 258 -5.36 6.49 -24.73
N LEU A 259 -5.69 6.49 -23.45
CA LEU A 259 -5.86 7.69 -22.65
C LEU A 259 -4.57 8.51 -22.55
N ALA A 260 -3.44 7.85 -22.32
CA ALA A 260 -2.13 8.50 -22.28
C ALA A 260 -1.78 9.17 -23.62
N ASP A 261 -2.00 8.48 -24.74
CA ASP A 261 -1.77 9.04 -26.07
C ASP A 261 -2.63 10.29 -26.34
N GLN A 262 -3.85 10.31 -25.84
CA GLN A 262 -4.78 11.44 -26.01
C GLN A 262 -4.41 12.65 -25.15
N LEU A 263 -4.01 12.44 -23.91
CA LEU A 263 -3.85 13.50 -22.91
C LEU A 263 -2.42 13.99 -22.74
N LEU A 264 -1.43 13.12 -22.98
CA LEU A 264 -0.03 13.34 -22.58
C LEU A 264 0.97 13.32 -23.75
N SER A 265 0.50 13.15 -24.98
CA SER A 265 1.38 13.17 -26.16
C SER A 265 2.18 14.49 -26.30
N PRO A 266 3.45 14.44 -26.78
CA PRO A 266 4.18 13.23 -27.12
C PRO A 266 4.70 12.51 -25.87
N CYS A 267 4.47 11.19 -25.81
CA CYS A 267 5.00 10.34 -24.73
C CYS A 267 5.32 8.94 -25.26
N GLU A 268 6.24 8.25 -24.60
CA GLU A 268 6.46 6.82 -24.77
C GLU A 268 5.76 6.09 -23.62
N SER A 269 5.00 5.03 -23.92
CA SER A 269 4.28 4.24 -22.91
C SER A 269 4.70 2.78 -22.94
N TYR A 270 4.90 2.17 -21.77
CA TYR A 270 5.05 0.73 -21.61
C TYR A 270 4.48 0.26 -20.29
N ILE A 271 4.23 -1.03 -20.17
CA ILE A 271 3.67 -1.67 -18.98
C ILE A 271 4.72 -2.59 -18.38
N ILE A 272 4.77 -2.63 -17.06
CA ILE A 272 5.57 -3.57 -16.27
C ILE A 272 4.60 -4.52 -15.58
N ASN A 273 4.91 -5.82 -15.68
CA ASN A 273 4.14 -6.87 -15.04
C ASN A 273 4.59 -7.07 -13.59
N ASP A 274 3.66 -7.49 -12.74
CA ASP A 274 3.96 -7.95 -11.40
C ASP A 274 4.62 -9.35 -11.39
N LEU A 275 4.89 -9.90 -10.21
CA LEU A 275 5.54 -11.20 -10.04
C LEU A 275 4.68 -12.38 -10.52
N TYR A 276 3.37 -12.19 -10.70
CA TYR A 276 2.44 -13.19 -11.22
C TYR A 276 2.34 -13.13 -12.74
N GLY A 277 2.90 -12.10 -13.37
CA GLY A 277 2.88 -11.88 -14.81
C GLY A 277 1.72 -11.02 -15.28
N ASP A 278 0.94 -10.44 -14.37
CA ASP A 278 -0.18 -9.57 -14.68
C ASP A 278 0.30 -8.14 -14.95
N ASP A 279 -0.33 -7.46 -15.92
CA ASP A 279 -0.11 -6.04 -16.20
C ASP A 279 -0.41 -5.23 -14.94
N ARG A 280 0.57 -4.45 -14.42
CA ARG A 280 0.42 -3.80 -13.13
C ARG A 280 0.79 -2.33 -13.10
N LEU A 281 1.86 -1.94 -13.75
CA LEU A 281 2.39 -0.59 -13.69
C LEU A 281 2.51 0.02 -15.08
N LEU A 282 1.78 1.10 -15.34
CA LEU A 282 1.94 1.94 -16.52
C LEU A 282 3.09 2.92 -16.29
N VAL A 283 4.03 2.95 -17.22
CA VAL A 283 5.12 3.91 -17.26
C VAL A 283 4.97 4.80 -18.49
N LEU A 284 4.90 6.11 -18.27
CA LEU A 284 4.84 7.13 -19.32
C LEU A 284 6.09 8.01 -19.24
N LYS A 285 6.84 8.09 -20.33
CA LYS A 285 7.95 9.03 -20.48
C LYS A 285 7.50 10.18 -21.36
N LEU A 286 7.37 11.36 -20.79
CA LEU A 286 7.00 12.59 -21.50
C LEU A 286 8.24 13.14 -22.20
N LEU A 287 8.10 13.47 -23.50
CA LEU A 287 9.19 13.93 -24.36
C LEU A 287 9.27 15.45 -24.44
#